data_c5a6b98990c2d8b86e540a9f2a7842de
#
_entry.id   c5a6b98990c2d8b86e540a9f2a7842de
#
_cell.length_a   1.000
_cell.length_b   1.000
_cell.length_c   1.000
_cell.angle_alpha   90.00
_cell.angle_beta   90.00
_cell.angle_gamma   90.00
#
_symmetry.space_group_name_H-M   'P 1'
#
loop_
_entity.id
_entity.type
_entity.pdbx_description
1 polymer ?
#
loop_
_entity_poly.entity_id
_entity_poly.type
_entity_poly.pdbx_seq_one_letter_code
_entity_poly.pdbx_strand_id
1 'polypeptide(L)'
;MSFVNERISKRIEELAIQLTNIFSVVDTKGEIDISEKVYEIMGNIPYFKENPKDLFYVSANDTLGRKSVVAILRGKKQSKKTVVLIGHTDTVGISDYGELAEYANDPYKLAEGFKHIKLDDVVRKDLESGDFLFGRGIFDMKSGDAVIINLFEEVAKDLDNFEGNLIYAAVCDEEANSSGMLSVVPKLVELQEKEGLEYLALLDTDYITAEFIGDESKNIYIGTVGKLMPSFFVVGKETHVGESFNGIDPNEISSAIMTRVNMNTEFCDIVDGEVSLPPISLYQRDQKPEYSVQVGKTAVLYFNYATHMSTPDMVLEKMKKAAFEAFDGVVTKLNKQYETFCSMSSNRTYKKLPWEARVLSYTELLEKVREEKPDIDEVLANYSKELMKDESIDTRVFAQRMVEKLQASWKDQNPLVVVYFSPPYYPHIYIDGTNPKDKALIDAVDNAVKTTKTDYKLAYKKFFPYISDLSYGAAPKDPAIIASLKNNM
;
A
#
# COMPACT_ATOMS: atom_id res chain seq x y z
N MET A 1 29.97 9.74 23.40
CA MET A 1 28.86 10.54 24.00
C MET A 1 27.56 9.98 23.46
N SER A 2 26.54 9.83 24.31
CA SER A 2 25.19 9.53 23.77
C SER A 2 24.74 10.74 22.96
N PHE A 3 24.34 10.55 21.72
CA PHE A 3 23.78 11.63 20.88
C PHE A 3 22.46 12.13 21.47
N VAL A 4 21.66 11.23 22.05
CA VAL A 4 20.38 11.54 22.67
C VAL A 4 20.59 11.96 24.14
N ASN A 5 20.00 13.07 24.52
CA ASN A 5 19.97 13.63 25.87
C ASN A 5 18.62 14.28 26.12
N GLU A 6 18.36 14.67 27.37
CA GLU A 6 17.05 15.24 27.80
C GLU A 6 16.61 16.44 26.93
N ARG A 7 17.54 17.30 26.50
CA ARG A 7 17.23 18.43 25.60
C ARG A 7 16.70 17.96 24.24
N ILE A 8 17.35 16.94 23.66
CA ILE A 8 16.95 16.38 22.38
C ILE A 8 15.60 15.68 22.50
N SER A 9 15.42 14.85 23.54
CA SER A 9 14.13 14.14 23.75
C SER A 9 12.97 15.13 23.91
N LYS A 10 13.16 16.18 24.71
CA LYS A 10 12.14 17.23 24.88
C LYS A 10 11.86 17.97 23.58
N ARG A 11 12.89 18.24 22.75
CA ARG A 11 12.69 18.91 21.45
C ARG A 11 11.91 18.03 20.49
N ILE A 12 12.18 16.73 20.44
CA ILE A 12 11.42 15.77 19.62
C ILE A 12 9.95 15.71 20.08
N GLU A 13 9.70 15.65 21.40
CA GLU A 13 8.35 15.70 21.96
C GLU A 13 7.60 16.97 21.52
N GLU A 14 8.23 18.14 21.66
CA GLU A 14 7.65 19.42 21.23
C GLU A 14 7.30 19.42 19.74
N LEU A 15 8.18 18.89 18.88
CA LEU A 15 7.94 18.78 17.44
C LEU A 15 6.80 17.81 17.15
N ALA A 16 6.80 16.62 17.76
CA ALA A 16 5.75 15.64 17.58
C ALA A 16 4.37 16.19 17.94
N ILE A 17 4.25 16.90 19.07
CA ILE A 17 3.01 17.56 19.47
C ILE A 17 2.61 18.66 18.48
N GLN A 18 3.57 19.49 18.01
CA GLN A 18 3.28 20.53 17.05
C GLN A 18 2.72 19.97 15.73
N LEU A 19 3.30 18.86 15.24
CA LEU A 19 2.85 18.20 14.00
C LEU A 19 1.49 17.51 14.23
N THR A 20 1.30 16.84 15.37
CA THR A 20 0.04 16.14 15.69
C THR A 20 -1.14 17.10 15.83
N ASN A 21 -0.91 18.30 16.35
CA ASN A 21 -1.95 19.34 16.47
C ASN A 21 -2.48 19.84 15.11
N ILE A 22 -1.82 19.52 14.00
CA ILE A 22 -2.33 19.81 12.67
C ILE A 22 -3.17 18.62 12.21
N PHE A 23 -4.46 18.86 11.96
CA PHE A 23 -5.33 17.90 11.30
C PHE A 23 -4.85 17.67 9.87
N SER A 24 -4.46 16.44 9.52
CA SER A 24 -3.94 16.10 8.20
C SER A 24 -4.45 14.76 7.69
N VAL A 25 -5.75 14.51 7.90
CA VAL A 25 -6.38 13.31 7.33
C VAL A 25 -6.23 13.31 5.81
N VAL A 26 -5.85 12.16 5.26
CA VAL A 26 -5.65 11.94 3.84
C VAL A 26 -6.88 12.38 3.01
N ASP A 27 -6.66 12.89 1.81
CA ASP A 27 -7.67 13.48 0.92
C ASP A 27 -8.38 14.73 1.49
N THR A 28 -7.73 15.43 2.42
CA THR A 28 -8.23 16.71 2.94
C THR A 28 -7.24 17.85 2.75
N LYS A 29 -7.71 19.09 2.91
CA LYS A 29 -6.84 20.27 2.93
C LYS A 29 -5.79 20.24 4.05
N GLY A 30 -6.01 19.45 5.09
CA GLY A 30 -5.07 19.31 6.18
C GLY A 30 -3.69 18.79 5.74
N GLU A 31 -3.61 18.06 4.64
CA GLU A 31 -2.31 17.66 4.06
C GLU A 31 -1.51 18.84 3.51
N ILE A 32 -2.20 19.90 3.05
CA ILE A 32 -1.52 21.15 2.65
C ILE A 32 -1.03 21.89 3.90
N ASP A 33 -1.89 22.00 4.92
CA ASP A 33 -1.58 22.73 6.15
C ASP A 33 -0.37 22.11 6.87
N ILE A 34 -0.29 20.78 6.95
CA ILE A 34 0.85 20.09 7.56
C ILE A 34 2.13 20.26 6.73
N SER A 35 2.06 20.19 5.39
CA SER A 35 3.22 20.41 4.54
C SER A 35 3.77 21.85 4.69
N GLU A 36 2.90 22.84 4.82
CA GLU A 36 3.29 24.24 5.10
C GLU A 36 3.94 24.37 6.48
N LYS A 37 3.44 23.64 7.47
CA LYS A 37 4.03 23.63 8.82
C LYS A 37 5.42 22.99 8.83
N VAL A 38 5.60 21.85 8.17
CA VAL A 38 6.92 21.22 8.02
C VAL A 38 7.91 22.16 7.31
N TYR A 39 7.46 22.80 6.22
CA TYR A 39 8.28 23.78 5.51
C TYR A 39 8.68 24.98 6.40
N GLU A 40 7.74 25.51 7.20
CA GLU A 40 8.00 26.57 8.17
C GLU A 40 9.06 26.15 9.20
N ILE A 41 8.90 24.96 9.80
CA ILE A 41 9.82 24.45 10.82
C ILE A 41 11.22 24.26 10.23
N MET A 42 11.33 23.60 9.08
CA MET A 42 12.60 23.40 8.39
C MET A 42 13.26 24.74 7.99
N GLY A 43 12.47 25.67 7.46
CA GLY A 43 12.92 27.01 7.07
C GLY A 43 13.44 27.86 8.24
N ASN A 44 13.09 27.52 9.47
CA ASN A 44 13.62 28.18 10.67
C ASN A 44 15.02 27.71 11.06
N ILE A 45 15.48 26.56 10.55
CA ILE A 45 16.87 26.10 10.74
C ILE A 45 17.82 27.09 10.03
N PRO A 46 18.86 27.63 10.71
CA PRO A 46 19.75 28.65 10.14
C PRO A 46 20.33 28.30 8.76
N TYR A 47 20.66 27.03 8.56
CA TYR A 47 21.17 26.56 7.26
C TYR A 47 20.23 26.86 6.09
N PHE A 48 18.91 26.64 6.24
CA PHE A 48 17.95 26.86 5.17
C PHE A 48 17.63 28.36 4.95
N LYS A 49 17.83 29.19 5.97
CA LYS A 49 17.77 30.66 5.79
C LYS A 49 18.88 31.17 4.89
N GLU A 50 20.08 30.57 5.02
CA GLU A 50 21.25 30.90 4.20
C GLU A 50 21.23 30.20 2.85
N ASN A 51 20.55 29.05 2.74
CA ASN A 51 20.47 28.20 1.54
C ASN A 51 19.01 27.91 1.16
N PRO A 52 18.19 28.91 0.82
CA PRO A 52 16.76 28.74 0.60
C PRO A 52 16.39 27.82 -0.57
N LYS A 53 17.33 27.61 -1.53
CA LYS A 53 17.15 26.68 -2.66
C LYS A 53 17.19 25.20 -2.26
N ASP A 54 17.72 24.91 -1.10
CA ASP A 54 17.84 23.56 -0.59
C ASP A 54 16.60 23.12 0.23
N LEU A 55 15.55 23.96 0.28
CA LEU A 55 14.24 23.67 0.84
C LEU A 55 13.15 24.04 -0.16
N PHE A 56 12.38 23.08 -0.62
CA PHE A 56 11.38 23.32 -1.67
C PHE A 56 10.22 22.32 -1.60
N TYR A 57 9.12 22.65 -2.30
CA TYR A 57 7.98 21.76 -2.48
C TYR A 57 8.10 20.92 -3.74
N VAL A 58 7.55 19.71 -3.68
CA VAL A 58 7.28 18.86 -4.83
C VAL A 58 5.77 18.63 -4.89
N SER A 59 5.13 19.01 -6.00
CA SER A 59 3.68 18.85 -6.18
C SER A 59 3.32 17.39 -6.39
N ALA A 60 2.25 16.91 -5.74
CA ALA A 60 1.63 15.63 -6.03
C ALA A 60 0.87 15.63 -7.37
N ASN A 61 0.69 16.81 -7.99
CA ASN A 61 -0.02 17.01 -9.26
C ASN A 61 -1.47 16.52 -9.25
N ASP A 62 -2.12 16.65 -8.11
CA ASP A 62 -3.52 16.30 -7.91
C ASP A 62 -4.44 17.55 -7.85
N THR A 63 -5.74 17.31 -7.82
CA THR A 63 -6.76 18.36 -7.78
C THR A 63 -6.85 19.08 -6.44
N LEU A 64 -6.38 18.47 -5.34
CA LEU A 64 -6.33 19.09 -4.03
C LEU A 64 -5.16 20.08 -3.91
N GLY A 65 -4.14 19.97 -4.78
CA GLY A 65 -2.93 20.79 -4.71
C GLY A 65 -1.98 20.37 -3.58
N ARG A 66 -1.98 19.09 -3.24
CA ARG A 66 -1.07 18.51 -2.25
C ARG A 66 0.39 18.62 -2.68
N LYS A 67 1.26 18.71 -1.72
CA LYS A 67 2.70 18.88 -1.96
C LYS A 67 3.51 18.25 -0.84
N SER A 68 4.59 17.63 -1.21
CA SER A 68 5.63 17.13 -0.30
C SER A 68 6.70 18.19 -0.07
N VAL A 69 7.35 18.15 1.09
CA VAL A 69 8.47 19.04 1.40
C VAL A 69 9.78 18.27 1.22
N VAL A 70 10.72 18.86 0.48
CA VAL A 70 12.07 18.29 0.33
C VAL A 70 13.08 19.28 0.87
N ALA A 71 13.91 18.82 1.80
CA ALA A 71 14.99 19.59 2.44
C ALA A 71 16.33 18.88 2.22
N ILE A 72 17.35 19.60 1.75
CA ILE A 72 18.68 19.06 1.48
C ILE A 72 19.70 19.75 2.39
N LEU A 73 20.29 19.01 3.33
CA LEU A 73 21.36 19.49 4.19
C LEU A 73 22.69 19.02 3.65
N ARG A 74 23.57 19.95 3.24
CA ARG A 74 24.85 19.66 2.60
C ARG A 74 26.01 19.85 3.56
N GLY A 75 26.79 18.79 3.75
CA GLY A 75 28.03 18.88 4.49
C GLY A 75 29.09 19.72 3.74
N LYS A 76 29.96 20.40 4.49
CA LYS A 76 30.97 21.31 3.91
C LYS A 76 32.11 20.60 3.19
N LYS A 77 32.27 19.29 3.36
CA LYS A 77 33.32 18.51 2.69
C LYS A 77 33.02 18.17 1.21
N GLN A 78 31.94 18.67 0.67
CA GLN A 78 31.50 18.49 -0.73
C GLN A 78 31.42 17.04 -1.21
N SER A 79 31.13 16.12 -0.30
CA SER A 79 30.89 14.72 -0.63
C SER A 79 29.59 14.57 -1.44
N LYS A 80 29.54 13.58 -2.33
CA LYS A 80 28.34 13.20 -3.07
C LYS A 80 27.50 12.15 -2.36
N LYS A 81 28.04 11.53 -1.31
CA LYS A 81 27.36 10.55 -0.49
C LYS A 81 26.16 11.17 0.21
N THR A 82 25.01 10.58 0.02
CA THR A 82 23.74 11.14 0.47
C THR A 82 22.87 10.06 1.10
N VAL A 83 22.33 10.34 2.26
CA VAL A 83 21.29 9.52 2.90
C VAL A 83 19.98 10.25 2.74
N VAL A 84 18.96 9.55 2.30
CA VAL A 84 17.59 10.05 2.18
C VAL A 84 16.78 9.53 3.36
N LEU A 85 16.06 10.42 4.02
CA LEU A 85 15.08 10.10 5.07
C LEU A 85 13.70 10.45 4.53
N ILE A 86 12.75 9.56 4.73
CA ILE A 86 11.35 9.80 4.38
C ILE A 86 10.48 9.73 5.63
N GLY A 87 9.35 10.41 5.58
CA GLY A 87 8.27 10.28 6.53
C GLY A 87 7.00 10.87 5.92
N HIS A 88 5.85 10.26 6.19
CA HIS A 88 4.59 10.81 5.73
C HIS A 88 3.95 11.73 6.77
N THR A 89 3.23 12.73 6.30
CA THR A 89 2.64 13.76 7.14
C THR A 89 1.12 13.67 7.24
N ASP A 90 0.50 12.90 6.35
CA ASP A 90 -0.93 12.60 6.38
C ASP A 90 -1.26 11.53 7.43
N THR A 91 -2.53 11.30 7.64
CA THR A 91 -3.04 10.31 8.60
C THR A 91 -4.33 9.70 8.09
N VAL A 92 -4.69 8.51 8.56
CA VAL A 92 -6.04 7.98 8.40
C VAL A 92 -7.08 8.83 9.15
N GLY A 93 -8.37 8.54 8.92
CA GLY A 93 -9.50 9.25 9.54
C GLY A 93 -9.53 9.17 11.06
N ILE A 94 -10.39 9.99 11.67
CA ILE A 94 -10.54 10.13 13.13
C ILE A 94 -11.87 9.57 13.67
N SER A 95 -12.69 8.95 12.83
CA SER A 95 -14.03 8.47 13.23
C SER A 95 -13.99 7.35 14.28
N ASP A 96 -12.90 6.62 14.38
CA ASP A 96 -12.65 5.59 15.38
C ASP A 96 -12.52 6.12 16.81
N TYR A 97 -12.26 7.43 16.98
CA TYR A 97 -12.27 8.08 18.30
C TYR A 97 -13.68 8.38 18.84
N GLY A 98 -14.74 8.19 18.06
CA GLY A 98 -16.13 8.38 18.49
C GLY A 98 -16.37 9.79 19.06
N GLU A 99 -16.84 9.87 20.31
CA GLU A 99 -17.12 11.16 20.99
C GLU A 99 -15.87 12.00 21.26
N LEU A 100 -14.68 11.40 21.21
CA LEU A 100 -13.41 12.10 21.40
C LEU A 100 -12.76 12.54 20.07
N ALA A 101 -13.42 12.37 18.95
CA ALA A 101 -12.86 12.69 17.62
C ALA A 101 -12.38 14.15 17.50
N GLU A 102 -13.04 15.10 18.13
CA GLU A 102 -12.62 16.51 18.16
C GLU A 102 -11.26 16.74 18.86
N TYR A 103 -10.83 15.80 19.71
CA TYR A 103 -9.56 15.84 20.43
C TYR A 103 -8.49 14.93 19.82
N ALA A 104 -8.81 14.19 18.76
CA ALA A 104 -7.92 13.20 18.15
C ALA A 104 -6.52 13.75 17.81
N ASN A 105 -6.43 15.04 17.47
CA ASN A 105 -5.19 15.73 17.15
C ASN A 105 -4.61 16.59 18.29
N ASP A 106 -5.18 16.53 19.50
CA ASP A 106 -4.67 17.26 20.68
C ASP A 106 -4.29 16.23 21.77
N PRO A 107 -3.00 15.85 21.89
CA PRO A 107 -2.58 14.80 22.81
C PRO A 107 -2.99 15.02 24.26
N TYR A 108 -3.01 16.28 24.71
CA TYR A 108 -3.36 16.60 26.10
C TYR A 108 -4.86 16.52 26.35
N LYS A 109 -5.68 17.07 25.45
CA LYS A 109 -7.14 16.98 25.57
C LYS A 109 -7.63 15.55 25.39
N LEU A 110 -7.02 14.81 24.48
CA LEU A 110 -7.35 13.41 24.26
C LEU A 110 -7.05 12.56 25.50
N ALA A 111 -5.86 12.75 26.11
CA ALA A 111 -5.50 12.07 27.36
C ALA A 111 -6.47 12.39 28.50
N GLU A 112 -6.93 13.64 28.60
CA GLU A 112 -7.96 14.01 29.57
C GLU A 112 -9.31 13.37 29.28
N GLY A 113 -9.72 13.34 27.98
CA GLY A 113 -10.95 12.65 27.54
C GLY A 113 -10.95 11.16 27.86
N PHE A 114 -9.82 10.49 27.72
CA PHE A 114 -9.65 9.06 28.03
C PHE A 114 -9.95 8.71 29.48
N LYS A 115 -9.78 9.63 30.42
CA LYS A 115 -10.13 9.41 31.85
C LYS A 115 -11.63 9.23 32.07
N HIS A 116 -12.47 9.62 31.10
CA HIS A 116 -13.92 9.61 31.21
C HIS A 116 -14.60 8.48 30.46
N ILE A 117 -13.83 7.62 29.80
CA ILE A 117 -14.33 6.46 29.07
C ILE A 117 -13.76 5.15 29.62
N LYS A 118 -14.38 4.03 29.23
CA LYS A 118 -13.86 2.71 29.57
C LYS A 118 -12.67 2.38 28.66
N LEU A 119 -11.51 2.18 29.24
CA LEU A 119 -10.28 1.75 28.56
C LEU A 119 -9.94 0.30 28.90
N ASP A 120 -9.24 -0.35 27.99
CA ASP A 120 -8.56 -1.61 28.29
C ASP A 120 -7.44 -1.39 29.33
N ASP A 121 -7.14 -2.43 30.10
CA ASP A 121 -6.19 -2.33 31.22
C ASP A 121 -4.78 -1.92 30.79
N VAL A 122 -4.34 -2.30 29.57
CA VAL A 122 -3.04 -1.89 29.01
C VAL A 122 -3.04 -0.40 28.72
N VAL A 123 -4.02 0.09 27.99
CA VAL A 123 -4.15 1.52 27.63
C VAL A 123 -4.29 2.40 28.89
N ARG A 124 -5.01 1.91 29.91
CA ARG A 124 -5.14 2.63 31.18
C ARG A 124 -3.79 2.76 31.89
N LYS A 125 -3.00 1.68 31.96
CA LYS A 125 -1.66 1.71 32.56
C LYS A 125 -0.73 2.67 31.81
N ASP A 126 -0.78 2.67 30.47
CA ASP A 126 0.00 3.60 29.66
C ASP A 126 -0.39 5.05 29.93
N LEU A 127 -1.70 5.33 30.02
CA LEU A 127 -2.20 6.66 30.36
C LEU A 127 -1.78 7.12 31.78
N GLU A 128 -1.87 6.23 32.76
CA GLU A 128 -1.53 6.51 34.17
C GLU A 128 -0.02 6.66 34.38
N SER A 129 0.82 6.03 33.54
CA SER A 129 2.28 6.17 33.63
C SER A 129 2.77 7.59 33.32
N GLY A 130 2.08 8.29 32.42
CA GLY A 130 2.51 9.58 31.90
C GLY A 130 3.68 9.51 30.90
N ASP A 131 4.09 8.32 30.50
CA ASP A 131 5.21 8.09 29.57
C ASP A 131 4.77 8.05 28.12
N PHE A 132 3.47 8.12 27.83
CA PHE A 132 2.88 7.98 26.50
C PHE A 132 2.10 9.22 26.09
N LEU A 133 2.24 9.57 24.81
CA LEU A 133 1.40 10.56 24.13
C LEU A 133 0.35 9.84 23.28
N PHE A 134 -0.88 10.31 23.32
CA PHE A 134 -1.99 9.74 22.56
C PHE A 134 -2.47 10.76 21.52
N GLY A 135 -2.72 10.32 20.30
CA GLY A 135 -3.22 11.20 19.24
C GLY A 135 -3.15 10.57 17.86
N ARG A 136 -4.05 10.98 16.96
CA ARG A 136 -3.99 10.57 15.56
C ARG A 136 -2.71 11.12 14.92
N GLY A 137 -1.97 10.21 14.28
CA GLY A 137 -0.73 10.52 13.59
C GLY A 137 0.50 10.70 14.51
N ILE A 138 0.36 10.63 15.85
CA ILE A 138 1.54 10.77 16.71
C ILE A 138 2.44 9.54 16.64
N PHE A 139 1.86 8.35 16.52
CA PHE A 139 2.56 7.09 16.38
C PHE A 139 2.89 6.81 14.91
N ASP A 140 1.97 7.05 14.02
CA ASP A 140 1.98 6.83 12.60
C ASP A 140 1.71 8.17 11.88
N MET A 141 2.79 8.91 11.35
CA MET A 141 4.18 8.68 11.80
C MET A 141 4.85 10.01 12.23
N LYS A 142 4.08 11.01 12.69
CA LYS A 142 4.59 12.37 13.01
C LYS A 142 5.68 12.41 14.09
N SER A 143 5.76 11.39 14.97
CA SER A 143 6.89 11.24 15.88
C SER A 143 8.18 10.90 15.14
N GLY A 144 8.09 10.09 14.08
CA GLY A 144 9.19 9.81 13.18
C GLY A 144 9.68 11.06 12.44
N ASP A 145 8.75 11.86 11.91
CA ASP A 145 9.05 13.15 11.31
C ASP A 145 9.75 14.10 12.30
N ALA A 146 9.28 14.14 13.55
CA ALA A 146 9.90 14.94 14.60
C ALA A 146 11.34 14.53 14.88
N VAL A 147 11.65 13.22 14.84
CA VAL A 147 13.03 12.71 14.97
C VAL A 147 13.88 13.17 13.79
N ILE A 148 13.38 13.09 12.54
CA ILE A 148 14.12 13.54 11.36
C ILE A 148 14.39 15.05 11.42
N ILE A 149 13.37 15.85 11.74
CA ILE A 149 13.52 17.31 11.85
C ILE A 149 14.58 17.66 12.90
N ASN A 150 14.53 17.02 14.08
CA ASN A 150 15.54 17.26 15.11
C ASN A 150 16.94 16.82 14.67
N LEU A 151 17.06 15.72 13.93
CA LEU A 151 18.34 15.30 13.35
C LEU A 151 18.91 16.41 12.45
N PHE A 152 18.10 17.02 11.60
CA PHE A 152 18.52 18.16 10.76
C PHE A 152 18.94 19.37 11.61
N GLU A 153 18.20 19.71 12.66
CA GLU A 153 18.55 20.77 13.61
C GLU A 153 19.93 20.53 14.26
N GLU A 154 20.21 19.27 14.65
CA GLU A 154 21.48 18.94 15.30
C GLU A 154 22.66 18.88 14.33
N VAL A 155 22.50 18.24 13.15
CA VAL A 155 23.57 18.15 12.14
C VAL A 155 23.91 19.52 11.57
N ALA A 156 22.92 20.40 11.39
CA ALA A 156 23.13 21.76 10.89
C ALA A 156 24.05 22.62 11.79
N LYS A 157 24.24 22.24 13.07
CA LYS A 157 25.12 22.95 14.00
C LYS A 157 26.60 22.68 13.79
N ASP A 158 26.94 21.56 13.13
CA ASP A 158 28.35 21.12 12.96
C ASP A 158 28.59 20.54 11.57
N LEU A 159 28.29 21.31 10.53
CA LEU A 159 28.44 20.90 9.13
C LEU A 159 29.93 20.76 8.71
N ASP A 160 30.84 21.37 9.45
CA ASP A 160 32.31 21.25 9.18
C ASP A 160 32.78 19.81 9.41
N ASN A 161 32.16 19.09 10.33
CA ASN A 161 32.49 17.71 10.65
C ASN A 161 31.54 16.71 9.95
N PHE A 162 30.50 17.17 9.24
CA PHE A 162 29.60 16.31 8.50
C PHE A 162 30.08 16.11 7.05
N GLU A 163 30.39 14.86 6.67
CA GLU A 163 31.02 14.56 5.38
C GLU A 163 30.01 14.43 4.23
N GLY A 164 28.83 13.89 4.48
CA GLY A 164 27.82 13.59 3.49
C GLY A 164 26.75 14.67 3.30
N ASN A 165 25.64 14.28 2.70
CA ASN A 165 24.43 15.08 2.62
C ASN A 165 23.27 14.29 3.25
N LEU A 166 22.30 15.00 3.78
CA LEU A 166 21.00 14.45 4.16
C LEU A 166 19.92 15.05 3.27
N ILE A 167 18.99 14.22 2.85
CA ILE A 167 17.74 14.68 2.26
C ILE A 167 16.60 14.20 3.16
N TYR A 168 15.69 15.10 3.50
CA TYR A 168 14.43 14.75 4.11
C TYR A 168 13.31 15.00 3.11
N ALA A 169 12.48 13.99 2.88
CA ALA A 169 11.27 14.09 2.09
C ALA A 169 10.08 13.81 3.00
N ALA A 170 9.38 14.88 3.39
CA ALA A 170 8.11 14.80 4.11
C ALA A 170 7.00 14.66 3.06
N VAL A 171 6.49 13.45 2.89
CA VAL A 171 5.56 13.11 1.81
C VAL A 171 4.10 13.21 2.25
N CYS A 172 3.19 13.42 1.31
CA CYS A 172 1.74 13.41 1.48
C CYS A 172 1.14 12.13 0.87
N ASP A 173 -0.11 11.78 1.27
CA ASP A 173 -0.93 10.74 0.63
C ASP A 173 -0.36 9.31 0.78
N GLU A 174 0.43 9.02 1.80
CA GLU A 174 0.93 7.66 2.05
C GLU A 174 -0.22 6.70 2.36
N GLU A 175 -1.13 7.15 3.22
CA GLU A 175 -2.28 6.39 3.73
C GLU A 175 -3.34 6.03 2.65
N ALA A 176 -3.15 6.48 1.39
CA ALA A 176 -4.07 6.18 0.29
C ALA A 176 -3.38 5.69 -0.99
N ASN A 177 -2.68 6.56 -1.70
CA ASN A 177 -2.16 6.27 -3.05
C ASN A 177 -0.67 6.60 -3.23
N SER A 178 0.03 7.04 -2.18
CA SER A 178 1.46 7.42 -2.20
C SER A 178 1.83 8.48 -3.26
N SER A 179 0.89 9.37 -3.61
CA SER A 179 1.09 10.37 -4.66
C SER A 179 2.28 11.28 -4.36
N GLY A 180 2.54 11.54 -3.07
CA GLY A 180 3.70 12.28 -2.58
C GLY A 180 5.00 11.59 -2.95
N MET A 181 5.18 10.33 -2.57
CA MET A 181 6.41 9.57 -2.87
C MET A 181 6.58 9.35 -4.37
N LEU A 182 5.50 9.02 -5.09
CA LEU A 182 5.52 8.85 -6.55
C LEU A 182 5.96 10.13 -7.29
N SER A 183 5.74 11.31 -6.69
CA SER A 183 6.21 12.60 -7.23
C SER A 183 7.63 12.95 -6.77
N VAL A 184 8.01 12.56 -5.55
CA VAL A 184 9.34 12.82 -4.98
C VAL A 184 10.41 11.97 -5.63
N VAL A 185 10.16 10.69 -5.92
CA VAL A 185 11.16 9.78 -6.53
C VAL A 185 11.72 10.32 -7.84
N PRO A 186 10.94 10.78 -8.82
CA PRO A 186 11.48 11.43 -10.03
C PRO A 186 12.34 12.66 -9.73
N LYS A 187 11.98 13.43 -8.70
CA LYS A 187 12.77 14.59 -8.26
C LYS A 187 14.11 14.20 -7.64
N LEU A 188 14.15 13.12 -6.86
CA LEU A 188 15.39 12.57 -6.34
C LEU A 188 16.30 12.05 -7.47
N VAL A 189 15.74 11.40 -8.49
CA VAL A 189 16.50 10.98 -9.69
C VAL A 189 17.04 12.19 -10.43
N GLU A 190 16.25 13.24 -10.64
CA GLU A 190 16.71 14.51 -11.26
C GLU A 190 17.89 15.12 -10.49
N LEU A 191 17.81 15.15 -9.16
CA LEU A 191 18.91 15.67 -8.31
C LEU A 191 20.17 14.81 -8.44
N GLN A 192 20.01 13.48 -8.47
CA GLN A 192 21.10 12.55 -8.69
C GLN A 192 21.81 12.82 -10.02
N GLU A 193 21.07 12.96 -11.09
CA GLU A 193 21.62 13.21 -12.44
C GLU A 193 22.30 14.57 -12.54
N LYS A 194 21.66 15.63 -12.03
CA LYS A 194 22.18 17.00 -12.13
C LYS A 194 23.38 17.28 -11.24
N GLU A 195 23.39 16.71 -10.05
CA GLU A 195 24.38 17.04 -9.03
C GLU A 195 25.40 15.91 -8.79
N GLY A 196 25.17 14.73 -9.38
CA GLY A 196 26.01 13.54 -9.20
C GLY A 196 25.92 12.99 -7.79
N LEU A 197 24.74 13.06 -7.13
CA LEU A 197 24.56 12.53 -5.79
C LEU A 197 24.66 11.01 -5.79
N GLU A 198 25.28 10.46 -4.76
CA GLU A 198 25.35 9.02 -4.52
C GLU A 198 24.42 8.64 -3.36
N TYR A 199 23.25 8.15 -3.64
CA TYR A 199 22.34 7.67 -2.62
C TYR A 199 22.87 6.37 -2.01
N LEU A 200 23.14 6.40 -0.70
CA LEU A 200 23.67 5.29 0.07
C LEU A 200 22.56 4.46 0.71
N ALA A 201 21.53 5.14 1.19
CA ALA A 201 20.41 4.54 1.89
C ALA A 201 19.17 5.41 1.77
N LEU A 202 18.01 4.77 1.86
CA LEU A 202 16.73 5.37 2.16
C LEU A 202 16.29 4.83 3.54
N LEU A 203 16.01 5.74 4.48
CA LEU A 203 15.61 5.42 5.84
C LEU A 203 14.21 5.97 6.08
N ASP A 204 13.38 5.15 6.68
CA ASP A 204 12.03 5.49 7.11
C ASP A 204 11.94 5.38 8.63
N THR A 205 11.34 6.35 9.27
CA THR A 205 11.14 6.39 10.72
C THR A 205 9.71 6.12 11.12
N ASP A 206 9.01 5.38 10.28
CA ASP A 206 7.66 4.91 10.53
C ASP A 206 7.59 4.01 11.79
N TYR A 207 6.40 3.67 12.22
CA TYR A 207 6.20 2.96 13.48
C TYR A 207 6.70 1.52 13.45
N ILE A 208 6.87 0.97 14.63
CA ILE A 208 7.20 -0.45 14.82
C ILE A 208 6.12 -1.12 15.68
N THR A 209 5.83 -2.38 15.39
CA THR A 209 4.88 -3.18 16.17
C THR A 209 5.53 -4.44 16.73
N ALA A 210 4.91 -5.02 17.77
CA ALA A 210 5.22 -6.36 18.22
C ALA A 210 4.87 -7.38 17.13
N GLU A 211 5.72 -8.37 16.90
CA GLU A 211 5.47 -9.41 15.91
C GLU A 211 4.39 -10.38 16.39
N PHE A 212 4.34 -10.61 17.71
CA PHE A 212 3.35 -11.47 18.37
C PHE A 212 3.03 -10.93 19.77
N ILE A 213 1.94 -11.42 20.35
CA ILE A 213 1.53 -11.01 21.72
C ILE A 213 2.64 -11.37 22.72
N GLY A 214 3.17 -10.33 23.40
CA GLY A 214 4.26 -10.47 24.37
C GLY A 214 5.66 -10.27 23.80
N ASP A 215 5.81 -9.90 22.52
CA ASP A 215 7.08 -9.46 21.96
C ASP A 215 7.40 -8.03 22.45
N GLU A 216 8.48 -7.90 23.23
CA GLU A 216 8.98 -6.62 23.74
C GLU A 216 10.14 -6.04 22.90
N SER A 217 10.48 -6.71 21.80
CA SER A 217 11.57 -6.27 20.92
C SER A 217 11.22 -4.98 20.20
N LYS A 218 12.23 -4.13 19.99
CA LYS A 218 12.16 -3.01 19.05
C LYS A 218 12.80 -3.45 17.74
N ASN A 219 11.99 -3.53 16.69
CA ASN A 219 12.39 -4.11 15.42
C ASN A 219 13.07 -3.07 14.54
N ILE A 220 14.12 -3.50 13.84
CA ILE A 220 14.79 -2.77 12.76
C ILE A 220 14.56 -3.57 11.49
N TYR A 221 13.82 -3.02 10.56
CA TYR A 221 13.47 -3.67 9.31
C TYR A 221 14.50 -3.34 8.23
N ILE A 222 14.99 -4.36 7.53
CA ILE A 222 15.96 -4.23 6.43
C ILE A 222 15.33 -4.48 5.07
N GLY A 223 14.03 -4.34 4.99
CA GLY A 223 13.21 -4.47 3.81
C GLY A 223 11.76 -4.14 4.11
N THR A 224 10.91 -4.19 3.10
CA THR A 224 9.48 -3.93 3.20
C THR A 224 8.68 -4.93 2.38
N VAL A 225 7.51 -5.30 2.87
CA VAL A 225 6.55 -6.14 2.15
C VAL A 225 6.10 -5.44 0.87
N GLY A 226 5.93 -6.21 -0.20
CA GLY A 226 5.28 -5.74 -1.40
C GLY A 226 3.77 -6.00 -1.37
N LYS A 227 3.04 -5.29 -2.23
CA LYS A 227 1.59 -5.45 -2.41
C LYS A 227 1.25 -5.61 -3.87
N LEU A 228 0.45 -6.63 -4.14
CA LEU A 228 -0.30 -6.79 -5.37
C LEU A 228 -1.80 -6.82 -5.03
N MET A 229 -2.62 -6.41 -5.98
CA MET A 229 -4.07 -6.51 -5.86
C MET A 229 -4.64 -7.40 -6.96
N PRO A 230 -4.52 -8.74 -6.82
CA PRO A 230 -5.17 -9.64 -7.76
C PRO A 230 -6.68 -9.44 -7.71
N SER A 231 -7.25 -9.19 -8.88
CA SER A 231 -8.62 -8.82 -9.11
C SER A 231 -9.25 -9.80 -10.09
N PHE A 232 -10.53 -10.08 -9.91
CA PHE A 232 -11.26 -11.06 -10.69
C PHE A 232 -12.54 -10.41 -11.24
N PHE A 233 -12.63 -10.36 -12.55
CA PHE A 233 -13.87 -10.00 -13.24
C PHE A 233 -14.58 -11.29 -13.64
N VAL A 234 -15.68 -11.58 -12.97
CA VAL A 234 -16.43 -12.84 -13.11
C VAL A 234 -17.62 -12.61 -14.01
N VAL A 235 -17.68 -13.32 -15.13
CA VAL A 235 -18.80 -13.34 -16.06
C VAL A 235 -19.60 -14.61 -15.85
N GLY A 236 -20.85 -14.48 -15.46
CA GLY A 236 -21.82 -15.56 -15.36
C GLY A 236 -22.70 -15.67 -16.60
N LYS A 237 -23.84 -16.31 -16.43
CA LYS A 237 -24.90 -16.40 -17.44
C LYS A 237 -26.22 -16.00 -16.82
N GLU A 238 -26.77 -14.90 -17.26
CA GLU A 238 -28.09 -14.42 -16.83
C GLU A 238 -29.19 -15.41 -17.14
N THR A 239 -30.12 -15.57 -16.20
CA THR A 239 -31.32 -16.32 -16.39
C THR A 239 -32.39 -15.82 -15.42
N HIS A 240 -33.66 -16.02 -15.76
CA HIS A 240 -34.76 -15.79 -14.83
C HIS A 240 -34.71 -16.81 -13.68
N VAL A 241 -35.03 -16.41 -12.43
CA VAL A 241 -34.95 -17.30 -11.26
C VAL A 241 -35.83 -18.55 -11.39
N GLY A 242 -36.91 -18.51 -12.19
CA GLY A 242 -37.71 -19.67 -12.53
C GLY A 242 -37.03 -20.69 -13.46
N GLU A 243 -35.91 -20.32 -14.05
CA GLU A 243 -35.11 -21.15 -14.95
C GLU A 243 -33.65 -21.29 -14.46
N SER A 244 -33.49 -21.42 -13.15
CA SER A 244 -32.20 -21.29 -12.46
C SER A 244 -31.06 -22.15 -13.05
N PHE A 245 -31.34 -23.33 -13.59
CA PHE A 245 -30.35 -24.21 -14.19
C PHE A 245 -29.93 -23.82 -15.63
N ASN A 246 -30.62 -22.85 -16.25
CA ASN A 246 -30.25 -22.32 -17.56
C ASN A 246 -29.19 -21.21 -17.49
N GLY A 247 -28.79 -20.82 -16.29
CA GLY A 247 -27.76 -19.85 -16.04
C GLY A 247 -26.66 -20.36 -15.08
N ILE A 248 -25.68 -19.50 -14.83
CA ILE A 248 -24.70 -19.70 -13.77
C ILE A 248 -24.41 -18.35 -13.09
N ASP A 249 -24.53 -18.33 -11.76
CA ASP A 249 -24.45 -17.12 -10.96
C ASP A 249 -23.01 -16.67 -10.77
N PRO A 250 -22.62 -15.46 -11.22
CA PRO A 250 -21.28 -14.91 -10.96
C PRO A 250 -21.03 -14.68 -9.46
N ASN A 251 -22.07 -14.46 -8.65
CA ASN A 251 -21.95 -14.34 -7.19
C ASN A 251 -21.49 -15.66 -6.55
N GLU A 252 -22.00 -16.81 -7.04
CA GLU A 252 -21.58 -18.11 -6.55
C GLU A 252 -20.12 -18.40 -6.93
N ILE A 253 -19.72 -18.07 -8.16
CA ILE A 253 -18.33 -18.22 -8.61
C ILE A 253 -17.41 -17.31 -7.78
N SER A 254 -17.75 -16.03 -7.62
CA SER A 254 -16.95 -15.08 -6.84
C SER A 254 -16.83 -15.48 -5.37
N SER A 255 -17.91 -16.01 -4.78
CA SER A 255 -17.90 -16.52 -3.39
C SER A 255 -17.04 -17.76 -3.24
N ALA A 256 -16.99 -18.64 -4.24
CA ALA A 256 -16.10 -19.79 -4.25
C ALA A 256 -14.62 -19.35 -4.36
N ILE A 257 -14.31 -18.37 -5.19
CA ILE A 257 -12.96 -17.77 -5.28
C ILE A 257 -12.59 -17.13 -3.94
N MET A 258 -13.52 -16.36 -3.34
CA MET A 258 -13.34 -15.78 -2.01
C MET A 258 -12.95 -16.85 -0.98
N THR A 259 -13.70 -17.92 -0.90
CA THR A 259 -13.48 -19.02 0.04
C THR A 259 -12.14 -19.73 -0.21
N ARG A 260 -11.71 -19.83 -1.47
CA ARG A 260 -10.45 -20.48 -1.86
C ARG A 260 -9.23 -19.65 -1.54
N VAL A 261 -9.34 -18.31 -1.63
CA VAL A 261 -8.17 -17.41 -1.59
C VAL A 261 -8.03 -16.71 -0.23
N ASN A 262 -9.13 -16.23 0.36
CA ASN A 262 -9.09 -15.40 1.56
C ASN A 262 -8.51 -16.14 2.77
N MET A 263 -7.52 -15.55 3.45
CA MET A 263 -6.85 -16.11 4.63
C MET A 263 -6.22 -17.49 4.39
N ASN A 264 -5.92 -17.84 3.14
CA ASN A 264 -5.31 -19.12 2.82
C ASN A 264 -3.78 -19.02 2.81
N THR A 265 -3.14 -19.69 3.77
CA THR A 265 -1.69 -19.69 3.96
C THR A 265 -0.90 -20.38 2.83
N GLU A 266 -1.56 -21.13 1.94
CA GLU A 266 -0.93 -21.67 0.72
C GLU A 266 -0.34 -20.56 -0.18
N PHE A 267 -0.88 -19.35 -0.07
CA PHE A 267 -0.46 -18.19 -0.87
C PHE A 267 0.59 -17.32 -0.19
N CYS A 268 1.01 -17.64 1.03
CA CYS A 268 2.07 -16.90 1.70
C CYS A 268 3.43 -17.13 1.03
N ASP A 269 4.24 -16.10 1.00
CA ASP A 269 5.67 -16.23 0.70
C ASP A 269 6.44 -16.55 1.98
N ILE A 270 7.53 -17.30 1.86
CA ILE A 270 8.44 -17.61 2.95
C ILE A 270 9.87 -17.27 2.52
N VAL A 271 10.51 -16.36 3.22
CA VAL A 271 11.90 -15.97 2.98
C VAL A 271 12.68 -16.08 4.28
N ASP A 272 13.60 -17.04 4.33
CA ASP A 272 14.49 -17.29 5.49
C ASP A 272 13.75 -17.36 6.84
N GLY A 273 12.55 -17.93 6.85
CA GLY A 273 11.73 -18.12 8.04
C GLY A 273 10.73 -16.99 8.33
N GLU A 274 10.78 -15.87 7.65
CA GLU A 274 9.73 -14.85 7.71
C GLU A 274 8.62 -15.15 6.68
N VAL A 275 7.37 -15.11 7.13
CA VAL A 275 6.20 -15.51 6.36
C VAL A 275 5.34 -14.28 6.08
N SER A 276 4.98 -14.06 4.81
CA SER A 276 4.06 -12.97 4.46
C SER A 276 2.65 -13.25 5.00
N LEU A 277 1.87 -12.19 5.21
CA LEU A 277 0.46 -12.36 5.52
C LEU A 277 -0.28 -13.04 4.35
N PRO A 278 -1.29 -13.89 4.63
CA PRO A 278 -2.13 -14.48 3.60
C PRO A 278 -2.98 -13.41 2.92
N PRO A 279 -3.48 -13.66 1.69
CA PRO A 279 -4.35 -12.74 1.00
C PRO A 279 -5.61 -12.39 1.81
N ILE A 280 -5.98 -11.10 1.81
CA ILE A 280 -7.19 -10.59 2.45
C ILE A 280 -8.10 -9.97 1.41
N SER A 281 -9.39 -10.35 1.45
CA SER A 281 -10.41 -9.73 0.60
C SER A 281 -10.64 -8.28 1.00
N LEU A 282 -10.60 -7.39 0.02
CA LEU A 282 -10.91 -5.97 0.20
C LEU A 282 -12.25 -5.59 -0.43
N TYR A 283 -12.73 -6.37 -1.39
CA TYR A 283 -13.96 -6.04 -2.10
C TYR A 283 -14.58 -7.27 -2.75
N GLN A 284 -15.90 -7.38 -2.67
CA GLN A 284 -16.70 -8.34 -3.44
C GLN A 284 -18.09 -7.77 -3.68
N ARG A 285 -18.48 -7.67 -4.94
CA ARG A 285 -19.79 -7.14 -5.32
C ARG A 285 -20.21 -7.63 -6.68
N ASP A 286 -21.52 -7.91 -6.86
CA ASP A 286 -22.10 -8.00 -8.20
C ASP A 286 -22.21 -6.60 -8.86
N GLN A 287 -22.33 -6.61 -10.18
CA GLN A 287 -22.43 -5.38 -10.97
C GLN A 287 -23.86 -5.12 -11.46
N LYS A 288 -24.83 -5.69 -10.78
CA LYS A 288 -26.24 -5.51 -11.10
C LYS A 288 -26.67 -4.08 -10.77
N PRO A 289 -27.14 -3.27 -11.73
CA PRO A 289 -27.43 -1.86 -11.50
C PRO A 289 -28.72 -1.66 -10.68
N GLU A 290 -29.67 -2.61 -10.78
CA GLU A 290 -30.95 -2.51 -10.12
C GLU A 290 -31.53 -3.89 -9.78
N TYR A 291 -32.55 -3.93 -8.93
CA TYR A 291 -33.28 -5.16 -8.63
C TYR A 291 -34.00 -5.69 -9.84
N SER A 292 -33.87 -6.98 -10.10
CA SER A 292 -34.71 -7.77 -11.03
C SER A 292 -34.75 -9.23 -10.57
N VAL A 293 -35.75 -9.99 -11.06
CA VAL A 293 -35.89 -11.43 -10.79
C VAL A 293 -34.98 -12.28 -11.70
N GLN A 294 -33.77 -11.82 -11.95
CA GLN A 294 -32.74 -12.48 -12.77
C GLN A 294 -31.44 -12.66 -11.98
N VAL A 295 -30.72 -13.70 -12.30
CA VAL A 295 -29.31 -13.85 -11.89
C VAL A 295 -28.47 -12.73 -12.49
N GLY A 296 -27.49 -12.22 -11.76
CA GLY A 296 -26.57 -11.19 -12.25
C GLY A 296 -25.74 -11.65 -13.45
N LYS A 297 -25.22 -10.71 -14.23
CA LYS A 297 -24.35 -10.99 -15.37
C LYS A 297 -22.88 -11.08 -14.94
N THR A 298 -22.44 -10.14 -14.09
CA THR A 298 -21.04 -10.01 -13.70
C THR A 298 -20.91 -9.73 -12.21
N ALA A 299 -19.76 -10.13 -11.65
CA ALA A 299 -19.31 -9.78 -10.31
C ALA A 299 -17.83 -9.44 -10.32
N VAL A 300 -17.38 -8.68 -9.33
CA VAL A 300 -15.98 -8.30 -9.16
C VAL A 300 -15.55 -8.55 -7.72
N LEU A 301 -14.35 -9.06 -7.54
CA LEU A 301 -13.70 -9.16 -6.25
C LEU A 301 -12.19 -8.91 -6.40
N TYR A 302 -11.55 -8.38 -5.34
CA TYR A 302 -10.11 -8.22 -5.28
C TYR A 302 -9.57 -8.36 -3.86
N PHE A 303 -8.26 -8.68 -3.80
CA PHE A 303 -7.57 -8.99 -2.56
C PHE A 303 -6.34 -8.10 -2.40
N ASN A 304 -5.97 -7.84 -1.15
CA ASN A 304 -4.62 -7.46 -0.80
C ASN A 304 -3.76 -8.74 -0.77
N TYR A 305 -2.69 -8.78 -1.54
CA TYR A 305 -1.76 -9.90 -1.60
C TYR A 305 -0.36 -9.42 -1.24
N ALA A 306 0.11 -9.79 -0.05
CA ALA A 306 1.43 -9.42 0.44
C ALA A 306 2.51 -10.30 -0.20
N THR A 307 3.63 -9.70 -0.63
CA THR A 307 4.75 -10.44 -1.24
C THR A 307 6.06 -10.15 -0.52
N HIS A 308 6.88 -11.21 -0.33
CA HIS A 308 8.29 -11.12 0.07
C HIS A 308 9.22 -11.47 -1.09
N MET A 309 8.76 -12.33 -2.01
CA MET A 309 9.53 -12.80 -3.16
C MET A 309 8.70 -13.08 -4.41
N SER A 310 7.40 -13.28 -4.27
CA SER A 310 6.55 -13.60 -5.43
C SER A 310 6.50 -12.44 -6.42
N THR A 311 6.81 -12.76 -7.69
CA THR A 311 6.65 -11.82 -8.79
C THR A 311 5.18 -11.71 -9.22
N PRO A 312 4.78 -10.66 -9.95
CA PRO A 312 3.42 -10.55 -10.49
C PRO A 312 3.00 -11.78 -11.29
N ASP A 313 3.87 -12.35 -12.15
CA ASP A 313 3.54 -13.55 -12.91
C ASP A 313 3.29 -14.76 -12.01
N MET A 314 4.09 -14.96 -10.97
CA MET A 314 3.87 -16.05 -10.01
C MET A 314 2.52 -15.89 -9.30
N VAL A 315 2.16 -14.69 -8.89
CA VAL A 315 0.88 -14.42 -8.24
C VAL A 315 -0.27 -14.60 -9.23
N LEU A 316 -0.13 -14.10 -10.46
CA LEU A 316 -1.13 -14.26 -11.52
C LEU A 316 -1.47 -15.74 -11.75
N GLU A 317 -0.46 -16.58 -11.91
CA GLU A 317 -0.65 -18.03 -12.15
C GLU A 317 -1.27 -18.73 -10.92
N LYS A 318 -0.84 -18.39 -9.70
CA LYS A 318 -1.47 -18.91 -8.47
C LYS A 318 -2.97 -18.53 -8.43
N MET A 319 -3.30 -17.30 -8.77
CA MET A 319 -4.68 -16.80 -8.74
C MET A 319 -5.54 -17.36 -9.87
N LYS A 320 -4.99 -17.54 -11.07
CA LYS A 320 -5.68 -18.24 -12.19
C LYS A 320 -6.02 -19.67 -11.80
N LYS A 321 -5.06 -20.40 -11.21
CA LYS A 321 -5.28 -21.77 -10.74
C LYS A 321 -6.38 -21.82 -9.67
N ALA A 322 -6.31 -20.94 -8.66
CA ALA A 322 -7.30 -20.88 -7.60
C ALA A 322 -8.70 -20.56 -8.13
N ALA A 323 -8.80 -19.63 -9.08
CA ALA A 323 -10.06 -19.29 -9.74
C ALA A 323 -10.61 -20.45 -10.57
N PHE A 324 -9.75 -21.19 -11.26
CA PHE A 324 -10.17 -22.37 -12.01
C PHE A 324 -10.73 -23.47 -11.11
N GLU A 325 -10.01 -23.81 -10.03
CA GLU A 325 -10.45 -24.80 -9.03
C GLU A 325 -11.80 -24.41 -8.39
N ALA A 326 -11.95 -23.14 -8.03
CA ALA A 326 -13.19 -22.61 -7.47
C ALA A 326 -14.35 -22.68 -8.46
N PHE A 327 -14.14 -22.25 -9.70
CA PHE A 327 -15.15 -22.25 -10.74
C PHE A 327 -15.58 -23.68 -11.13
N ASP A 328 -14.62 -24.59 -11.29
CA ASP A 328 -14.91 -26.01 -11.60
C ASP A 328 -15.71 -26.67 -10.47
N GLY A 329 -15.41 -26.32 -9.21
CA GLY A 329 -16.21 -26.72 -8.06
C GLY A 329 -17.65 -26.26 -8.13
N VAL A 330 -17.91 -25.01 -8.55
CA VAL A 330 -19.25 -24.47 -8.77
C VAL A 330 -19.98 -25.21 -9.89
N VAL A 331 -19.33 -25.46 -11.02
CA VAL A 331 -19.89 -26.21 -12.15
C VAL A 331 -20.25 -27.64 -11.74
N THR A 332 -19.37 -28.29 -11.02
CA THR A 332 -19.58 -29.65 -10.50
C THR A 332 -20.77 -29.71 -9.53
N LYS A 333 -20.81 -28.77 -8.56
CA LYS A 333 -21.93 -28.63 -7.62
C LYS A 333 -23.26 -28.41 -8.35
N LEU A 334 -23.28 -27.51 -9.32
CA LEU A 334 -24.50 -27.16 -10.08
C LEU A 334 -25.03 -28.37 -10.86
N ASN A 335 -24.17 -29.14 -11.53
CA ASN A 335 -24.57 -30.37 -12.21
C ASN A 335 -25.13 -31.40 -11.23
N LYS A 336 -24.51 -31.61 -10.07
CA LYS A 336 -25.01 -32.52 -9.04
C LYS A 336 -26.38 -32.11 -8.52
N GLN A 337 -26.58 -30.81 -8.26
CA GLN A 337 -27.90 -30.30 -7.82
C GLN A 337 -28.93 -30.46 -8.91
N TYR A 338 -28.61 -30.25 -10.18
CA TYR A 338 -29.52 -30.43 -11.29
C TYR A 338 -29.90 -31.92 -11.48
N GLU A 339 -28.96 -32.83 -11.35
CA GLU A 339 -29.24 -34.29 -11.36
C GLU A 339 -30.19 -34.65 -10.24
N THR A 340 -29.94 -34.20 -9.00
CA THR A 340 -30.83 -34.42 -7.86
C THR A 340 -32.23 -33.85 -8.12
N PHE A 341 -32.30 -32.60 -8.62
CA PHE A 341 -33.58 -31.95 -8.95
C PHE A 341 -34.37 -32.72 -10.01
N CYS A 342 -33.70 -33.24 -11.04
CA CYS A 342 -34.37 -34.08 -12.04
C CYS A 342 -34.89 -35.38 -11.44
N SER A 343 -34.17 -36.01 -10.51
CA SER A 343 -34.61 -37.24 -9.86
C SER A 343 -35.83 -37.09 -8.95
N MET A 344 -36.09 -35.87 -8.47
CA MET A 344 -37.29 -35.52 -7.69
C MET A 344 -38.54 -35.34 -8.57
N SER A 345 -38.39 -35.31 -9.88
CA SER A 345 -39.45 -35.05 -10.83
C SER A 345 -39.78 -36.28 -11.65
N SER A 346 -41.07 -36.61 -11.79
CA SER A 346 -41.52 -37.75 -12.59
C SER A 346 -41.36 -37.59 -14.10
N ASN A 347 -41.11 -36.38 -14.58
CA ASN A 347 -41.13 -36.04 -16.02
C ASN A 347 -39.89 -35.26 -16.48
N ARG A 348 -38.80 -35.26 -15.70
CA ARG A 348 -37.54 -34.63 -16.07
C ARG A 348 -36.43 -35.67 -16.21
N THR A 349 -35.64 -35.54 -17.27
CA THR A 349 -34.46 -36.36 -17.49
C THR A 349 -33.21 -35.48 -17.34
N TYR A 350 -32.25 -35.93 -16.51
CA TYR A 350 -31.00 -35.24 -16.37
C TYR A 350 -30.21 -35.23 -17.67
N LYS A 351 -29.64 -34.07 -17.99
CA LYS A 351 -28.63 -33.86 -19.04
C LYS A 351 -27.59 -32.94 -18.49
N LYS A 352 -26.33 -33.29 -18.64
CA LYS A 352 -25.22 -32.46 -18.18
C LYS A 352 -25.36 -31.01 -18.68
N LEU A 353 -25.22 -30.05 -17.77
CA LEU A 353 -25.29 -28.64 -18.11
C LEU A 353 -24.04 -28.22 -18.93
N PRO A 354 -24.19 -27.24 -19.82
CA PRO A 354 -23.12 -26.88 -20.79
C PRO A 354 -22.00 -26.04 -20.19
N TRP A 355 -22.01 -25.82 -18.88
CA TRP A 355 -21.08 -24.93 -18.23
C TRP A 355 -19.72 -25.60 -18.04
N GLU A 356 -18.63 -24.84 -18.30
CA GLU A 356 -17.23 -25.25 -18.10
C GLU A 356 -16.48 -24.14 -17.42
N ALA A 357 -15.52 -24.49 -16.53
CA ALA A 357 -14.64 -23.52 -15.91
C ALA A 357 -13.69 -22.94 -16.95
N ARG A 358 -13.67 -21.62 -17.08
CA ARG A 358 -12.82 -20.88 -18.00
C ARG A 358 -12.20 -19.71 -17.25
N VAL A 359 -10.87 -19.64 -17.25
CA VAL A 359 -10.12 -18.58 -16.59
C VAL A 359 -9.04 -18.08 -17.54
N LEU A 360 -8.98 -16.77 -17.73
CA LEU A 360 -7.97 -16.09 -18.55
C LEU A 360 -7.35 -14.97 -17.74
N SER A 361 -6.10 -14.63 -18.02
CA SER A 361 -5.55 -13.33 -17.63
C SER A 361 -6.09 -12.22 -18.53
N TYR A 362 -5.87 -10.97 -18.12
CA TYR A 362 -6.19 -9.82 -18.97
C TYR A 362 -5.46 -9.91 -20.33
N THR A 363 -4.17 -10.25 -20.33
CA THR A 363 -3.37 -10.40 -21.54
C THR A 363 -3.92 -11.50 -22.45
N GLU A 364 -4.23 -12.67 -21.89
CA GLU A 364 -4.78 -13.79 -22.67
C GLU A 364 -6.14 -13.43 -23.30
N LEU A 365 -7.00 -12.69 -22.57
CA LEU A 365 -8.25 -12.19 -23.13
C LEU A 365 -7.99 -11.18 -24.25
N LEU A 366 -7.05 -10.25 -24.06
CA LEU A 366 -6.70 -9.23 -25.05
C LEU A 366 -6.22 -9.86 -26.35
N GLU A 367 -5.38 -10.89 -26.28
CA GLU A 367 -4.91 -11.62 -27.46
C GLU A 367 -6.07 -12.27 -28.24
N LYS A 368 -7.00 -12.94 -27.53
CA LYS A 368 -8.20 -13.51 -28.16
C LYS A 368 -9.09 -12.47 -28.82
N VAL A 369 -9.26 -11.33 -28.18
CA VAL A 369 -10.07 -10.24 -28.75
C VAL A 369 -9.39 -9.61 -29.94
N ARG A 370 -8.06 -9.45 -29.95
CA ARG A 370 -7.29 -8.94 -31.09
C ARG A 370 -7.44 -9.80 -32.33
N GLU A 371 -7.52 -11.14 -32.21
CA GLU A 371 -7.76 -12.04 -33.33
C GLU A 371 -9.08 -11.75 -34.05
N GLU A 372 -10.11 -11.33 -33.30
CA GLU A 372 -11.45 -11.06 -33.83
C GLU A 372 -11.71 -9.59 -34.16
N LYS A 373 -11.01 -8.70 -33.44
CA LYS A 373 -11.18 -7.24 -33.51
C LYS A 373 -9.80 -6.54 -33.50
N PRO A 374 -9.13 -6.43 -34.67
CA PRO A 374 -7.78 -5.87 -34.76
C PRO A 374 -7.61 -4.43 -34.27
N ASP A 375 -8.70 -3.64 -34.20
CA ASP A 375 -8.74 -2.27 -33.71
C ASP A 375 -8.96 -2.13 -32.21
N ILE A 376 -8.95 -3.24 -31.46
CA ILE A 376 -9.29 -3.25 -30.03
C ILE A 376 -8.36 -2.34 -29.21
N ASP A 377 -7.08 -2.26 -29.53
CA ASP A 377 -6.13 -1.41 -28.82
C ASP A 377 -6.49 0.07 -28.94
N GLU A 378 -6.93 0.52 -30.12
CA GLU A 378 -7.42 1.88 -30.33
C GLU A 378 -8.73 2.15 -29.57
N VAL A 379 -9.64 1.17 -29.59
CA VAL A 379 -10.91 1.24 -28.84
C VAL A 379 -10.64 1.38 -27.34
N LEU A 380 -9.72 0.58 -26.78
CA LEU A 380 -9.36 0.66 -25.35
C LEU A 380 -8.64 1.97 -25.02
N ALA A 381 -7.72 2.43 -25.87
CA ALA A 381 -7.02 3.71 -25.67
C ALA A 381 -7.99 4.91 -25.69
N ASN A 382 -8.98 4.89 -26.56
CA ASN A 382 -10.01 5.94 -26.61
C ASN A 382 -10.93 5.87 -25.41
N TYR A 383 -11.32 4.67 -24.96
CA TYR A 383 -12.14 4.47 -23.78
C TYR A 383 -11.40 4.89 -22.49
N SER A 384 -10.12 4.57 -22.37
CA SER A 384 -9.26 5.03 -21.28
C SER A 384 -9.25 6.56 -21.18
N LYS A 385 -9.03 7.27 -22.31
CA LYS A 385 -9.06 8.74 -22.36
C LYS A 385 -10.42 9.30 -21.94
N GLU A 386 -11.50 8.62 -22.24
CA GLU A 386 -12.84 9.05 -21.84
C GLU A 386 -13.04 8.87 -20.32
N LEU A 387 -12.64 7.73 -19.76
CA LEU A 387 -12.70 7.51 -18.32
C LEU A 387 -11.85 8.51 -17.54
N MET A 388 -10.66 8.86 -18.04
CA MET A 388 -9.74 9.82 -17.40
C MET A 388 -10.25 11.27 -17.37
N LYS A 389 -11.36 11.60 -18.04
CA LYS A 389 -12.01 12.89 -17.90
C LYS A 389 -12.73 13.07 -16.57
N ASP A 390 -13.11 11.96 -15.94
CA ASP A 390 -13.66 11.93 -14.60
C ASP A 390 -12.50 11.74 -13.60
N GLU A 391 -11.98 12.86 -13.09
CA GLU A 391 -10.86 12.87 -12.14
C GLU A 391 -11.22 12.24 -10.78
N SER A 392 -12.50 12.01 -10.52
CA SER A 392 -12.99 11.35 -9.29
C SER A 392 -13.05 9.83 -9.40
N ILE A 393 -12.75 9.25 -10.57
CA ILE A 393 -12.81 7.80 -10.75
C ILE A 393 -11.70 7.11 -9.94
N ASP A 394 -12.10 6.21 -9.06
CA ASP A 394 -11.16 5.37 -8.34
C ASP A 394 -10.37 4.49 -9.32
N THR A 395 -9.06 4.37 -9.11
CA THR A 395 -8.15 3.65 -10.02
C THR A 395 -8.49 2.16 -10.15
N ARG A 396 -9.07 1.55 -9.13
CA ARG A 396 -9.56 0.15 -9.15
C ARG A 396 -10.82 0.01 -9.99
N VAL A 397 -11.72 1.00 -9.90
CA VAL A 397 -12.89 1.09 -10.77
C VAL A 397 -12.47 1.34 -12.22
N PHE A 398 -11.47 2.19 -12.46
CA PHE A 398 -10.91 2.39 -13.78
C PHE A 398 -10.40 1.06 -14.38
N ALA A 399 -9.56 0.32 -13.65
CA ALA A 399 -9.06 -0.99 -14.10
C ALA A 399 -10.21 -1.98 -14.39
N GLN A 400 -11.19 -2.06 -13.50
CA GLN A 400 -12.40 -2.87 -13.72
C GLN A 400 -13.12 -2.50 -15.02
N ARG A 401 -13.35 -1.20 -15.28
CA ARG A 401 -14.03 -0.73 -16.49
C ARG A 401 -13.26 -1.07 -17.77
N MET A 402 -11.92 -1.05 -17.71
CA MET A 402 -11.10 -1.46 -18.84
C MET A 402 -11.27 -2.95 -19.15
N VAL A 403 -11.26 -3.81 -18.12
CA VAL A 403 -11.51 -5.27 -18.28
C VAL A 403 -12.93 -5.54 -18.79
N GLU A 404 -13.93 -4.87 -18.25
CA GLU A 404 -15.33 -4.97 -18.68
C GLU A 404 -15.48 -4.59 -20.17
N LYS A 405 -14.83 -3.49 -20.60
CA LYS A 405 -14.84 -3.03 -22.00
C LYS A 405 -14.19 -4.05 -22.94
N LEU A 406 -13.07 -4.62 -22.52
CA LEU A 406 -12.37 -5.67 -23.28
C LEU A 406 -13.24 -6.90 -23.41
N GLN A 407 -13.81 -7.43 -22.31
CA GLN A 407 -14.66 -8.61 -22.31
C GLN A 407 -15.92 -8.39 -23.16
N ALA A 408 -16.56 -7.25 -23.04
CA ALA A 408 -17.74 -6.90 -23.84
C ALA A 408 -17.43 -6.79 -25.35
N SER A 409 -16.16 -6.60 -25.73
CA SER A 409 -15.72 -6.55 -27.12
C SER A 409 -15.47 -7.94 -27.72
N TRP A 410 -15.40 -9.00 -26.91
CA TRP A 410 -15.24 -10.36 -27.36
C TRP A 410 -16.57 -10.98 -27.82
N LYS A 411 -16.58 -11.73 -28.92
CA LYS A 411 -17.80 -12.40 -29.40
C LYS A 411 -18.24 -13.54 -28.49
N ASP A 412 -17.29 -14.23 -27.86
CA ASP A 412 -17.59 -15.31 -26.93
C ASP A 412 -18.06 -14.73 -25.57
N GLN A 413 -19.36 -14.82 -25.33
CA GLN A 413 -20.01 -14.33 -24.10
C GLN A 413 -20.35 -15.47 -23.12
N ASN A 414 -19.69 -16.63 -23.24
CA ASN A 414 -19.86 -17.72 -22.28
C ASN A 414 -19.20 -17.37 -20.93
N PRO A 415 -19.62 -18.02 -19.85
CA PRO A 415 -19.07 -17.80 -18.51
C PRO A 415 -17.54 -17.86 -18.47
N LEU A 416 -16.93 -16.92 -17.75
CA LEU A 416 -15.48 -16.69 -17.75
C LEU A 416 -15.07 -15.95 -16.46
N VAL A 417 -13.89 -16.24 -15.97
CA VAL A 417 -13.19 -15.39 -14.98
C VAL A 417 -11.97 -14.77 -15.65
N VAL A 418 -11.85 -13.44 -15.58
CA VAL A 418 -10.65 -12.72 -16.01
C VAL A 418 -9.88 -12.31 -14.77
N VAL A 419 -8.63 -12.73 -14.69
CA VAL A 419 -7.70 -12.36 -13.61
C VAL A 419 -6.80 -11.24 -14.08
N TYR A 420 -6.71 -10.18 -13.29
CA TYR A 420 -5.90 -9.00 -13.60
C TYR A 420 -5.38 -8.38 -12.28
N PHE A 421 -4.56 -7.34 -12.36
CA PHE A 421 -4.18 -6.57 -11.20
C PHE A 421 -4.86 -5.21 -11.19
N SER A 422 -5.37 -4.82 -10.04
CA SER A 422 -5.78 -3.42 -9.80
C SER A 422 -4.65 -2.65 -9.12
N PRO A 423 -4.52 -1.34 -9.38
CA PRO A 423 -3.59 -0.50 -8.63
C PRO A 423 -4.01 -0.36 -7.15
N PRO A 424 -3.09 0.03 -6.24
CA PRO A 424 -1.67 0.29 -6.48
C PRO A 424 -0.81 -0.97 -6.41
N TYR A 425 0.39 -0.88 -6.98
CA TYR A 425 1.47 -1.87 -6.83
C TYR A 425 2.57 -1.31 -5.94
N TYR A 426 2.98 -2.08 -4.94
CA TYR A 426 4.15 -1.79 -4.11
C TYR A 426 5.18 -2.90 -4.29
N PRO A 427 6.38 -2.61 -4.78
CA PRO A 427 7.46 -3.59 -4.83
C PRO A 427 7.87 -4.05 -3.43
N HIS A 428 8.13 -5.33 -3.23
CA HIS A 428 8.86 -5.77 -2.06
C HIS A 428 10.35 -5.40 -2.22
N ILE A 429 10.97 -5.00 -1.12
CA ILE A 429 12.41 -4.70 -1.05
C ILE A 429 13.01 -5.53 0.06
N TYR A 430 14.19 -6.06 -0.20
CA TYR A 430 14.97 -6.79 0.78
C TYR A 430 16.46 -6.52 0.59
N ILE A 431 17.11 -6.05 1.67
CA ILE A 431 18.56 -5.81 1.73
C ILE A 431 19.21 -7.10 2.20
N ASP A 432 19.76 -7.87 1.25
CA ASP A 432 20.32 -9.20 1.50
C ASP A 432 21.83 -9.19 1.86
N GLY A 433 22.47 -8.02 1.80
CA GLY A 433 23.89 -7.85 2.10
C GLY A 433 24.83 -8.41 1.02
N THR A 434 24.33 -8.83 -0.14
CA THR A 434 25.15 -9.43 -1.21
C THR A 434 25.96 -8.42 -1.98
N ASN A 435 25.53 -7.17 -2.05
CA ASN A 435 26.29 -6.10 -2.69
C ASN A 435 27.00 -5.21 -1.66
N PRO A 436 28.08 -4.47 -2.04
CA PRO A 436 28.86 -3.66 -1.11
C PRO A 436 28.07 -2.53 -0.42
N LYS A 437 27.06 -1.94 -1.08
CA LYS A 437 26.23 -0.88 -0.49
C LYS A 437 25.31 -1.43 0.60
N ASP A 438 24.63 -2.54 0.32
CA ASP A 438 23.79 -3.22 1.29
C ASP A 438 24.59 -3.64 2.53
N LYS A 439 25.79 -4.21 2.30
CA LYS A 439 26.67 -4.59 3.40
C LYS A 439 27.11 -3.39 4.24
N ALA A 440 27.50 -2.28 3.60
CA ALA A 440 27.91 -1.07 4.30
C ALA A 440 26.77 -0.49 5.15
N LEU A 441 25.52 -0.54 4.65
CA LEU A 441 24.35 -0.11 5.40
C LEU A 441 24.09 -1.01 6.62
N ILE A 442 24.09 -2.33 6.43
CA ILE A 442 23.95 -3.30 7.54
C ILE A 442 25.03 -3.09 8.59
N ASP A 443 26.31 -2.96 8.17
CA ASP A 443 27.43 -2.72 9.07
C ASP A 443 27.26 -1.39 9.85
N ALA A 444 26.73 -0.35 9.22
CA ALA A 444 26.43 0.94 9.87
C ALA A 444 25.33 0.82 10.92
N VAL A 445 24.23 0.12 10.60
CA VAL A 445 23.13 -0.15 11.53
C VAL A 445 23.61 -1.02 12.70
N ASP A 446 24.39 -2.08 12.43
CA ASP A 446 25.00 -2.92 13.46
C ASP A 446 25.88 -2.11 14.42
N ASN A 447 26.67 -1.19 13.89
CA ASN A 447 27.50 -0.32 14.73
C ASN A 447 26.63 0.62 15.59
N ALA A 448 25.57 1.18 15.02
CA ALA A 448 24.62 2.02 15.75
C ALA A 448 23.96 1.23 16.90
N VAL A 449 23.47 0.02 16.62
CA VAL A 449 22.88 -0.87 17.64
C VAL A 449 23.87 -1.19 18.76
N LYS A 450 25.12 -1.54 18.44
CA LYS A 450 26.15 -1.87 19.43
C LYS A 450 26.58 -0.68 20.30
N THR A 451 26.47 0.52 19.76
CA THR A 451 26.91 1.74 20.46
C THR A 451 25.76 2.46 21.19
N THR A 452 24.53 2.15 20.85
CA THR A 452 23.33 2.70 21.52
C THR A 452 23.16 2.06 22.90
N LYS A 453 23.04 2.90 23.92
CA LYS A 453 22.69 2.47 25.26
C LYS A 453 21.16 2.46 25.38
N THR A 454 20.59 1.28 25.42
CA THR A 454 19.14 1.09 25.59
C THR A 454 18.88 -0.18 26.38
N ASP A 455 17.82 -0.20 27.16
CA ASP A 455 17.35 -1.39 27.88
C ASP A 455 16.44 -2.25 26.99
N TYR A 456 16.05 -1.74 25.81
CA TYR A 456 15.24 -2.49 24.85
C TYR A 456 16.09 -3.53 24.11
N LYS A 457 15.50 -4.70 23.91
CA LYS A 457 16.05 -5.71 22.98
C LYS A 457 15.79 -5.22 21.56
N LEU A 458 16.87 -4.94 20.82
CA LEU A 458 16.80 -4.60 19.39
C LEU A 458 16.88 -5.89 18.57
N ALA A 459 15.98 -6.04 17.59
CA ALA A 459 15.93 -7.21 16.70
C ALA A 459 15.88 -6.77 15.25
N TYR A 460 16.58 -7.53 14.38
CA TYR A 460 16.47 -7.35 12.93
C TYR A 460 15.31 -8.17 12.38
N LYS A 461 14.55 -7.55 11.49
CA LYS A 461 13.51 -8.18 10.68
C LYS A 461 13.77 -7.87 9.21
N LYS A 462 13.46 -8.83 8.35
CA LYS A 462 13.72 -8.69 6.90
C LYS A 462 12.70 -7.82 6.21
N PHE A 463 11.44 -7.89 6.66
CA PHE A 463 10.34 -7.18 6.01
C PHE A 463 9.53 -6.41 7.05
N PHE A 464 9.37 -5.11 6.84
CA PHE A 464 8.32 -4.34 7.47
C PHE A 464 6.97 -4.91 7.00
N PRO A 465 6.06 -5.30 7.91
CA PRO A 465 4.90 -6.11 7.55
C PRO A 465 3.73 -5.31 6.95
N TYR A 466 3.82 -3.99 6.99
CA TYR A 466 2.81 -3.09 6.46
C TYR A 466 3.26 -2.47 5.14
N ILE A 467 2.32 -1.88 4.40
CA ILE A 467 2.63 -1.12 3.19
C ILE A 467 3.34 0.16 3.61
N SER A 468 4.35 0.55 2.86
CA SER A 468 5.15 1.76 3.13
C SER A 468 5.67 2.34 1.83
N ASP A 469 5.80 3.66 1.80
CA ASP A 469 6.44 4.42 0.73
C ASP A 469 7.90 4.01 0.49
N LEU A 470 8.52 3.33 1.47
CA LEU A 470 9.84 2.72 1.33
C LEU A 470 9.92 1.75 0.14
N SER A 471 8.79 1.13 -0.24
CA SER A 471 8.68 0.26 -1.42
C SER A 471 9.11 0.93 -2.72
N TYR A 472 9.01 2.25 -2.82
CA TYR A 472 9.42 3.01 -4.00
C TYR A 472 10.90 3.44 -3.96
N GLY A 473 11.63 3.07 -2.92
CA GLY A 473 13.06 3.37 -2.75
C GLY A 473 13.98 2.63 -3.69
N ALA A 474 13.53 1.56 -4.33
CA ALA A 474 14.29 0.83 -5.34
C ALA A 474 13.39 0.31 -6.46
N ALA A 475 13.92 0.30 -7.69
CA ALA A 475 13.26 -0.38 -8.79
C ALA A 475 13.39 -1.91 -8.64
N PRO A 476 12.41 -2.71 -9.07
CA PRO A 476 12.57 -4.15 -9.20
C PRO A 476 13.82 -4.51 -10.00
N LYS A 477 14.62 -5.45 -9.49
CA LYS A 477 15.88 -5.88 -10.13
C LYS A 477 15.64 -6.49 -11.52
N ASP A 478 14.49 -7.14 -11.73
CA ASP A 478 14.11 -7.77 -13.01
C ASP A 478 13.11 -6.87 -13.78
N PRO A 479 13.49 -6.34 -14.95
CA PRO A 479 12.58 -5.57 -15.80
C PRO A 479 11.31 -6.34 -16.23
N ALA A 480 11.34 -7.67 -16.23
CA ALA A 480 10.19 -8.50 -16.55
C ALA A 480 9.03 -8.27 -15.58
N ILE A 481 9.32 -7.93 -14.31
CA ILE A 481 8.31 -7.60 -13.29
C ILE A 481 7.44 -6.43 -13.75
N ILE A 482 8.08 -5.36 -14.22
CA ILE A 482 7.36 -4.16 -14.71
C ILE A 482 6.59 -4.46 -15.98
N ALA A 483 7.16 -5.30 -16.88
CA ALA A 483 6.47 -5.71 -18.10
C ALA A 483 5.21 -6.54 -17.78
N SER A 484 5.30 -7.48 -16.86
CA SER A 484 4.15 -8.29 -16.40
C SER A 484 3.02 -7.43 -15.84
N LEU A 485 3.36 -6.46 -14.98
CA LEU A 485 2.38 -5.52 -14.44
C LEU A 485 1.70 -4.71 -15.55
N LYS A 486 2.47 -4.09 -16.44
CA LYS A 486 1.92 -3.31 -17.57
C LYS A 486 0.99 -4.11 -18.48
N ASN A 487 1.22 -5.41 -18.57
CA ASN A 487 0.42 -6.28 -19.41
C ASN A 487 -0.88 -6.75 -18.73
N ASN A 488 -0.94 -6.78 -17.39
CA ASN A 488 -2.06 -7.35 -16.63
C ASN A 488 -2.68 -6.39 -15.59
N MET A 489 -2.39 -5.09 -15.70
CA MET A 489 -2.92 -4.06 -14.80
C MET A 489 -3.78 -3.03 -15.54
#